data_0a743cd5a7ef11221bb94ac26f61d5b6
#
_entry.id   0a743cd5a7ef11221bb94ac26f61d5b6
#
_cell.length_a   1.000
_cell.length_b   1.000
_cell.length_c   1.000
_cell.angle_alpha   90.00
_cell.angle_beta   90.00
_cell.angle_gamma   90.00
#
_symmetry.space_group_name_H-M   'P 1'
#
loop_
_entity.id
_entity.type
_entity.pdbx_description
1 polymer ?
#
loop_
_entity_poly.entity_id
_entity_poly.type
_entity_poly.pdbx_seq_one_letter_code
_entity_poly.pdbx_strand_id
1 'polypeptide(L)'
;VGWGVGDVFGTKVARKIGNVYGFFWLHIFALLFSSLYIPWAGRIENFTYLLLAFLLGLIVSFSSLLYFRGLEVGNASLVGTIAGSFSIITIALSMIFFGEKVTLVQLMGIILVILGVILSSFKIEDSKRKTWQSFLSNPGIIYALIAMVGWGIYFAFIRIPAEKIGWFWSYYPANFTAFLLIPFGLIKSNAFDIFKKPQTFTHTVLFMILVTIATFAYNVGILHGDTSIVAPIAGSYPVLFVFLARIVFKETLNNRQRLGIFAALIGIVLVSTG
;
A
#
# COMPACT_ATOMS: atom_id res chain seq x y z
N VAL A 1 -6.02 -8.47 6.80
CA VAL A 1 -5.14 -9.65 6.89
C VAL A 1 -4.35 -9.83 5.60
N GLY A 2 -5.00 -9.84 4.42
CA GLY A 2 -4.35 -10.13 3.13
C GLY A 2 -3.16 -9.22 2.80
N TRP A 3 -3.29 -7.89 2.95
CA TRP A 3 -2.18 -6.97 2.75
C TRP A 3 -1.05 -7.20 3.78
N GLY A 4 -1.39 -7.39 5.08
CA GLY A 4 -0.36 -7.55 6.12
C GLY A 4 0.48 -8.82 5.96
N VAL A 5 -0.14 -9.96 5.63
CA VAL A 5 0.59 -11.19 5.31
C VAL A 5 1.28 -11.10 3.96
N GLY A 6 0.58 -10.52 2.97
CA GLY A 6 1.10 -10.30 1.62
C GLY A 6 2.40 -9.51 1.62
N ASP A 7 2.48 -8.42 2.37
CA ASP A 7 3.66 -7.56 2.43
C ASP A 7 4.92 -8.26 2.96
N VAL A 8 4.78 -9.33 3.75
CA VAL A 8 5.92 -10.18 4.13
C VAL A 8 6.52 -10.87 2.89
N PHE A 9 5.66 -11.40 2.03
CA PHE A 9 6.10 -12.01 0.76
C PHE A 9 6.60 -10.94 -0.20
N GLY A 10 5.90 -9.80 -0.30
CA GLY A 10 6.31 -8.64 -1.10
C GLY A 10 7.70 -8.13 -0.73
N THR A 11 8.00 -8.03 0.57
CA THR A 11 9.34 -7.65 1.06
C THR A 11 10.40 -8.66 0.63
N LYS A 12 10.13 -9.97 0.74
CA LYS A 12 11.05 -11.02 0.28
C LYS A 12 11.30 -10.92 -1.22
N VAL A 13 10.26 -10.66 -2.00
CA VAL A 13 10.35 -10.48 -3.46
C VAL A 13 11.16 -9.24 -3.79
N ALA A 14 10.84 -8.07 -3.22
CA ALA A 14 11.54 -6.81 -3.47
C ALA A 14 13.03 -6.92 -3.15
N ARG A 15 13.39 -7.55 -2.03
CA ARG A 15 14.79 -7.76 -1.62
C ARG A 15 15.53 -8.81 -2.47
N LYS A 16 14.82 -9.70 -3.16
CA LYS A 16 15.42 -10.80 -3.94
C LYS A 16 15.61 -10.49 -5.41
N ILE A 17 14.65 -9.80 -6.02
CA ILE A 17 14.66 -9.49 -7.47
C ILE A 17 14.54 -7.99 -7.78
N GLY A 18 14.53 -7.15 -6.73
CA GLY A 18 14.39 -5.70 -6.85
C GLY A 18 12.93 -5.24 -6.98
N ASN A 19 12.74 -3.93 -6.73
CA ASN A 19 11.40 -3.33 -6.73
C ASN A 19 10.71 -3.39 -8.09
N VAL A 20 11.41 -3.10 -9.18
CA VAL A 20 10.84 -3.05 -10.55
C VAL A 20 10.32 -4.41 -10.99
N TYR A 21 11.11 -5.47 -10.82
CA TYR A 21 10.69 -6.82 -11.23
C TYR A 21 9.64 -7.39 -10.29
N GLY A 22 9.73 -7.10 -8.99
CA GLY A 22 8.69 -7.46 -8.02
C GLY A 22 7.35 -6.83 -8.36
N PHE A 23 7.33 -5.53 -8.65
CA PHE A 23 6.14 -4.81 -9.10
C PHE A 23 5.59 -5.37 -10.42
N PHE A 24 6.45 -5.58 -11.43
CA PHE A 24 6.05 -6.10 -12.73
C PHE A 24 5.33 -7.44 -12.59
N TRP A 25 5.95 -8.42 -11.94
CA TRP A 25 5.38 -9.75 -11.81
C TRP A 25 4.14 -9.79 -10.92
N LEU A 26 4.09 -8.96 -9.86
CA LEU A 26 2.88 -8.81 -9.07
C LEU A 26 1.68 -8.45 -9.96
N HIS A 27 1.82 -7.40 -10.78
CA HIS A 27 0.72 -6.91 -11.61
C HIS A 27 0.38 -7.85 -12.77
N ILE A 28 1.38 -8.50 -13.39
CA ILE A 28 1.12 -9.51 -14.43
C ILE A 28 0.33 -10.69 -13.85
N PHE A 29 0.74 -11.22 -12.71
CA PHE A 29 0.00 -12.32 -12.07
C PHE A 29 -1.36 -11.87 -11.56
N ALA A 30 -1.48 -10.64 -11.03
CA ALA A 30 -2.77 -10.08 -10.63
C ALA A 30 -3.70 -9.89 -11.84
N LEU A 31 -3.18 -9.45 -12.99
CA LEU A 31 -3.93 -9.36 -14.23
C LEU A 31 -4.45 -10.74 -14.66
N LEU A 32 -3.57 -11.75 -14.72
CA LEU A 32 -3.95 -13.11 -15.10
C LEU A 32 -4.98 -13.71 -14.14
N PHE A 33 -4.76 -13.58 -12.83
CA PHE A 33 -5.66 -14.09 -11.80
C PHE A 33 -7.03 -13.40 -11.84
N SER A 34 -7.04 -12.07 -11.89
CA SER A 34 -8.30 -11.32 -11.94
C SER A 34 -9.05 -11.51 -13.26
N SER A 35 -8.35 -11.78 -14.38
CA SER A 35 -8.99 -12.10 -15.66
C SER A 35 -9.90 -13.33 -15.60
N LEU A 36 -9.67 -14.24 -14.67
CA LEU A 36 -10.56 -15.37 -14.45
C LEU A 36 -11.97 -14.94 -14.05
N TYR A 37 -12.13 -13.75 -13.46
CA TYR A 37 -13.42 -13.22 -13.04
C TYR A 37 -14.18 -12.48 -14.16
N ILE A 38 -13.54 -12.16 -15.29
CA ILE A 38 -14.16 -11.39 -16.39
C ILE A 38 -15.52 -11.95 -16.84
N PRO A 39 -15.75 -13.30 -16.93
CA PRO A 39 -17.05 -13.83 -17.34
C PRO A 39 -18.22 -13.40 -16.41
N TRP A 40 -17.92 -13.06 -15.17
CA TRP A 40 -18.91 -12.64 -14.15
C TRP A 40 -18.88 -11.14 -13.85
N ALA A 41 -17.92 -10.42 -14.41
CA ALA A 41 -17.68 -9.00 -14.08
C ALA A 41 -18.73 -8.03 -14.66
N GLY A 42 -19.62 -8.52 -15.53
CA GLY A 42 -20.57 -7.67 -16.27
C GLY A 42 -19.90 -6.89 -17.42
N ARG A 43 -20.71 -6.14 -18.15
CA ARG A 43 -20.23 -5.32 -19.28
C ARG A 43 -19.72 -3.96 -18.80
N ILE A 44 -18.75 -3.41 -19.52
CA ILE A 44 -18.27 -2.05 -19.31
C ILE A 44 -19.25 -1.10 -20.01
N GLU A 45 -20.08 -0.39 -19.26
CA GLU A 45 -21.08 0.52 -19.80
C GLU A 45 -20.55 1.94 -19.95
N ASN A 46 -19.49 2.31 -19.21
CA ASN A 46 -18.98 3.68 -19.20
C ASN A 46 -17.45 3.74 -19.23
N PHE A 47 -16.92 3.99 -20.43
CA PHE A 47 -15.49 4.10 -20.66
C PHE A 47 -14.82 5.29 -19.97
N THR A 48 -15.54 6.37 -19.67
CA THR A 48 -14.98 7.53 -18.94
C THR A 48 -14.55 7.11 -17.53
N TYR A 49 -15.38 6.32 -16.83
CA TYR A 49 -15.01 5.81 -15.51
C TYR A 49 -13.96 4.71 -15.55
N LEU A 50 -13.89 3.94 -16.65
CA LEU A 50 -12.79 3.00 -16.87
C LEU A 50 -11.45 3.75 -17.04
N LEU A 51 -11.45 4.85 -17.81
CA LEU A 51 -10.28 5.72 -17.95
C LEU A 51 -9.90 6.35 -16.60
N LEU A 52 -10.88 6.84 -15.82
CA LEU A 52 -10.62 7.36 -14.48
C LEU A 52 -10.00 6.29 -13.58
N ALA A 53 -10.52 5.06 -13.61
CA ALA A 53 -9.96 3.94 -12.86
C ALA A 53 -8.50 3.64 -13.29
N PHE A 54 -8.19 3.73 -14.57
CA PHE A 54 -6.83 3.57 -15.08
C PHE A 54 -5.91 4.72 -14.62
N LEU A 55 -6.37 5.97 -14.65
CA LEU A 55 -5.60 7.13 -14.17
C LEU A 55 -5.31 7.03 -12.67
N LEU A 56 -6.30 6.65 -11.87
CA LEU A 56 -6.09 6.31 -10.45
C LEU A 56 -5.15 5.10 -10.31
N GLY A 57 -5.25 4.13 -11.21
CA GLY A 57 -4.34 3.00 -11.34
C GLY A 57 -2.88 3.42 -11.54
N LEU A 58 -2.60 4.48 -12.29
CA LEU A 58 -1.25 5.03 -12.42
C LEU A 58 -0.72 5.56 -11.07
N ILE A 59 -1.57 6.24 -10.30
CA ILE A 59 -1.19 6.78 -8.99
C ILE A 59 -0.85 5.65 -8.02
N VAL A 60 -1.73 4.65 -7.88
CA VAL A 60 -1.49 3.52 -6.96
C VAL A 60 -0.29 2.69 -7.39
N SER A 61 -0.08 2.51 -8.69
CA SER A 61 1.03 1.74 -9.24
C SER A 61 2.37 2.43 -9.02
N PHE A 62 2.45 3.74 -9.27
CA PHE A 62 3.65 4.52 -8.96
C PHE A 62 3.97 4.48 -7.46
N SER A 63 2.95 4.66 -6.62
CA SER A 63 3.08 4.57 -5.17
C SER A 63 3.56 3.19 -4.72
N SER A 64 3.01 2.13 -5.31
CA SER A 64 3.41 0.76 -5.02
C SER A 64 4.84 0.46 -5.46
N LEU A 65 5.28 0.98 -6.61
CA LEU A 65 6.66 0.85 -7.08
C LEU A 65 7.64 1.51 -6.09
N LEU A 66 7.29 2.68 -5.55
CA LEU A 66 8.08 3.36 -4.52
C LEU A 66 8.02 2.62 -3.19
N TYR A 67 6.86 2.10 -2.81
CA TYR A 67 6.73 1.25 -1.62
C TYR A 67 7.66 0.03 -1.68
N PHE A 68 7.66 -0.69 -2.82
CA PHE A 68 8.60 -1.81 -3.04
C PHE A 68 10.06 -1.35 -2.91
N ARG A 69 10.39 -0.16 -3.44
CA ARG A 69 11.74 0.40 -3.27
C ARG A 69 12.04 0.67 -1.81
N GLY A 70 11.08 1.19 -1.07
CA GLY A 70 11.20 1.38 0.37
C GLY A 70 11.46 0.07 1.12
N LEU A 71 10.74 -1.00 0.79
CA LEU A 71 10.91 -2.34 1.38
C LEU A 71 12.26 -2.99 1.01
N GLU A 72 12.78 -2.67 -0.18
CA GLU A 72 14.07 -3.17 -0.66
C GLU A 72 15.24 -2.56 0.13
N VAL A 73 15.21 -1.24 0.34
CA VAL A 73 16.34 -0.47 0.88
C VAL A 73 16.19 -0.09 2.35
N GLY A 74 14.99 -0.21 2.91
CA GLY A 74 14.64 0.24 4.26
C GLY A 74 14.30 -0.90 5.23
N ASN A 75 13.97 -0.47 6.46
CA ASN A 75 13.39 -1.36 7.46
C ASN A 75 11.92 -1.58 7.13
N ALA A 76 11.51 -2.84 6.92
CA ALA A 76 10.16 -3.18 6.47
C ALA A 76 9.09 -2.74 7.47
N SER A 77 9.35 -2.87 8.78
CA SER A 77 8.42 -2.43 9.82
C SER A 77 8.17 -0.92 9.77
N LEU A 78 9.21 -0.10 9.55
CA LEU A 78 9.06 1.36 9.41
C LEU A 78 8.33 1.73 8.12
N VAL A 79 8.77 1.17 7.01
CA VAL A 79 8.19 1.42 5.69
C VAL A 79 6.71 1.05 5.67
N GLY A 80 6.37 -0.15 6.20
CA GLY A 80 4.99 -0.63 6.26
C GLY A 80 4.11 0.21 7.17
N THR A 81 4.62 0.66 8.34
CA THR A 81 3.85 1.54 9.25
C THR A 81 3.56 2.89 8.60
N ILE A 82 4.58 3.52 8.00
CA ILE A 82 4.43 4.84 7.38
C ILE A 82 3.49 4.74 6.16
N ALA A 83 3.74 3.84 5.23
CA ALA A 83 2.90 3.69 4.04
C ALA A 83 1.47 3.26 4.40
N GLY A 84 1.32 2.36 5.38
CA GLY A 84 0.01 1.90 5.86
C GLY A 84 -0.82 2.97 6.57
N SER A 85 -0.22 4.11 6.91
CA SER A 85 -0.94 5.27 7.44
C SER A 85 -1.69 6.06 6.35
N PHE A 86 -1.79 5.53 5.13
CA PHE A 86 -2.52 6.16 4.01
C PHE A 86 -3.97 6.53 4.35
N SER A 87 -4.60 5.81 5.27
CA SER A 87 -5.98 6.06 5.70
C SER A 87 -6.20 7.49 6.22
N ILE A 88 -5.18 8.14 6.79
CA ILE A 88 -5.24 9.54 7.22
C ILE A 88 -5.54 10.45 6.02
N ILE A 89 -4.81 10.26 4.94
CA ILE A 89 -5.01 11.04 3.70
C ILE A 89 -6.36 10.71 3.08
N THR A 90 -6.73 9.41 3.07
CA THR A 90 -8.03 8.96 2.56
C THR A 90 -9.18 9.63 3.32
N ILE A 91 -9.16 9.63 4.66
CA ILE A 91 -10.18 10.27 5.49
C ILE A 91 -10.25 11.78 5.23
N ALA A 92 -9.11 12.46 5.23
CA ALA A 92 -9.07 13.90 4.97
C ALA A 92 -9.69 14.26 3.60
N LEU A 93 -9.37 13.49 2.56
CA LEU A 93 -9.94 13.66 1.24
C LEU A 93 -11.44 13.30 1.20
N SER A 94 -11.86 12.26 1.90
CA SER A 94 -13.27 11.85 1.99
C SER A 94 -14.11 12.93 2.70
N MET A 95 -13.58 13.55 3.75
CA MET A 95 -14.25 14.70 4.40
C MET A 95 -14.43 15.88 3.44
N ILE A 96 -13.38 16.23 2.69
CA ILE A 96 -13.38 17.39 1.80
C ILE A 96 -14.27 17.17 0.58
N PHE A 97 -14.19 16.03 -0.07
CA PHE A 97 -14.81 15.77 -1.37
C PHE A 97 -16.16 15.05 -1.28
N PHE A 98 -16.38 14.24 -0.23
CA PHE A 98 -17.64 13.49 -0.06
C PHE A 98 -18.46 13.95 1.13
N GLY A 99 -17.98 14.94 1.92
CA GLY A 99 -18.69 15.48 3.09
C GLY A 99 -18.83 14.50 4.25
N GLU A 100 -18.00 13.43 4.29
CA GLU A 100 -18.01 12.47 5.36
C GLU A 100 -17.56 13.12 6.68
N LYS A 101 -18.13 12.68 7.80
CA LYS A 101 -17.83 13.25 9.13
C LYS A 101 -16.87 12.34 9.88
N VAL A 102 -15.96 12.96 10.64
CA VAL A 102 -15.00 12.25 11.48
C VAL A 102 -15.41 12.42 12.95
N THR A 103 -15.44 11.35 13.69
CA THR A 103 -15.71 11.36 15.11
C THR A 103 -14.52 11.89 15.91
N LEU A 104 -14.75 12.25 17.17
CA LEU A 104 -13.67 12.68 18.07
C LEU A 104 -12.63 11.55 18.27
N VAL A 105 -13.07 10.28 18.33
CA VAL A 105 -12.20 9.12 18.48
C VAL A 105 -11.29 8.95 17.26
N GLN A 106 -11.86 9.09 16.05
CA GLN A 106 -11.09 9.08 14.80
C GLN A 106 -10.06 10.22 14.76
N LEU A 107 -10.45 11.44 15.17
CA LEU A 107 -9.53 12.58 15.23
C LEU A 107 -8.36 12.31 16.17
N MET A 108 -8.62 11.77 17.38
CA MET A 108 -7.55 11.38 18.31
C MET A 108 -6.65 10.30 17.71
N GLY A 109 -7.23 9.33 17.01
CA GLY A 109 -6.50 8.30 16.28
C GLY A 109 -5.59 8.88 15.20
N ILE A 110 -6.09 9.82 14.38
CA ILE A 110 -5.32 10.53 13.34
C ILE A 110 -4.10 11.24 13.97
N ILE A 111 -4.31 12.01 15.04
CA ILE A 111 -3.23 12.71 15.73
C ILE A 111 -2.18 11.71 16.23
N LEU A 112 -2.61 10.61 16.82
CA LEU A 112 -1.72 9.58 17.35
C LEU A 112 -0.91 8.89 16.23
N VAL A 113 -1.50 8.65 15.05
CA VAL A 113 -0.79 8.13 13.88
C VAL A 113 0.26 9.13 13.40
N ILE A 114 -0.08 10.41 13.26
CA ILE A 114 0.87 11.45 12.81
C ILE A 114 2.07 11.52 13.77
N LEU A 115 1.82 11.61 15.07
CA LEU A 115 2.87 11.62 16.08
C LEU A 115 3.71 10.34 16.06
N GLY A 116 3.07 9.19 15.89
CA GLY A 116 3.73 7.89 15.76
C GLY A 116 4.65 7.79 14.55
N VAL A 117 4.18 8.24 13.38
CA VAL A 117 4.98 8.30 12.14
C VAL A 117 6.18 9.23 12.32
N ILE A 118 5.98 10.44 12.87
CA ILE A 118 7.07 11.37 13.15
C ILE A 118 8.10 10.72 14.08
N LEU A 119 7.65 10.20 15.22
CA LEU A 119 8.53 9.60 16.23
C LEU A 119 9.32 8.38 15.69
N SER A 120 8.69 7.54 14.85
CA SER A 120 9.34 6.37 14.25
C SER A 120 10.36 6.72 13.17
N SER A 121 10.22 7.90 12.54
CA SER A 121 11.06 8.31 11.41
C SER A 121 12.43 8.84 11.83
N PHE A 122 12.63 9.24 13.09
CA PHE A 122 13.89 9.82 13.55
C PHE A 122 14.86 8.79 14.13
N LYS A 123 16.14 8.80 13.67
CA LYS A 123 17.26 8.05 14.28
C LYS A 123 17.93 8.85 15.40
N ILE A 124 18.30 8.17 16.50
CA ILE A 124 18.90 8.80 17.70
C ILE A 124 20.37 9.22 17.48
N GLU A 125 21.08 8.58 16.56
CA GLU A 125 22.55 8.72 16.43
C GLU A 125 23.02 10.11 15.97
N ASP A 126 22.10 10.96 15.51
CA ASP A 126 22.42 12.28 14.95
C ASP A 126 22.07 13.46 15.86
N SER A 127 22.32 13.36 17.16
CA SER A 127 22.03 14.50 18.08
C SER A 127 22.84 15.77 17.80
N LYS A 128 23.81 15.71 16.87
CA LYS A 128 24.65 16.86 16.44
C LYS A 128 24.41 17.29 15.00
N ARG A 129 23.65 16.56 14.17
CA ARG A 129 23.28 16.97 12.80
C ARG A 129 21.82 17.37 12.74
N LYS A 130 21.52 18.45 12.02
CA LYS A 130 20.16 18.99 11.86
C LYS A 130 19.16 17.88 11.53
N THR A 131 18.12 17.79 12.31
CA THR A 131 17.06 16.75 12.30
C THR A 131 16.50 16.43 10.89
N TRP A 132 16.41 17.42 10.01
CA TRP A 132 15.97 17.25 8.63
C TRP A 132 16.97 16.50 7.75
N GLN A 133 18.27 16.62 7.97
CA GLN A 133 19.27 15.88 7.18
C GLN A 133 19.28 14.40 7.53
N SER A 134 19.01 14.03 8.78
CA SER A 134 18.91 12.62 9.16
C SER A 134 17.63 11.95 8.62
N PHE A 135 16.53 12.72 8.52
CA PHE A 135 15.30 12.27 7.89
C PHE A 135 15.48 12.02 6.37
N LEU A 136 16.08 12.97 5.67
CA LEU A 136 16.36 12.86 4.24
C LEU A 136 17.44 11.82 3.92
N SER A 137 18.25 11.42 4.89
CA SER A 137 19.27 10.37 4.72
C SER A 137 18.71 8.94 4.71
N ASN A 138 17.42 8.74 5.02
CA ASN A 138 16.78 7.42 5.00
C ASN A 138 15.81 7.30 3.79
N PRO A 139 16.29 6.82 2.64
CA PRO A 139 15.45 6.74 1.43
C PRO A 139 14.21 5.88 1.61
N GLY A 140 14.24 4.84 2.47
CA GLY A 140 13.09 4.01 2.76
C GLY A 140 11.91 4.78 3.35
N ILE A 141 12.18 5.77 4.21
CA ILE A 141 11.14 6.63 4.81
C ILE A 141 10.53 7.54 3.74
N ILE A 142 11.34 8.14 2.90
CA ILE A 142 10.86 9.04 1.83
C ILE A 142 9.95 8.27 0.87
N TYR A 143 10.37 7.09 0.43
CA TYR A 143 9.56 6.23 -0.44
C TYR A 143 8.24 5.84 0.23
N ALA A 144 8.25 5.52 1.52
CA ALA A 144 7.05 5.19 2.27
C ALA A 144 6.07 6.37 2.39
N LEU A 145 6.56 7.59 2.61
CA LEU A 145 5.73 8.79 2.68
C LEU A 145 5.08 9.12 1.34
N ILE A 146 5.82 9.01 0.24
CA ILE A 146 5.26 9.24 -1.10
C ILE A 146 4.19 8.16 -1.38
N ALA A 147 4.46 6.90 -1.04
CA ALA A 147 3.50 5.81 -1.17
C ALA A 147 2.24 6.05 -0.31
N MET A 148 2.40 6.52 0.93
CA MET A 148 1.29 6.87 1.82
C MET A 148 0.35 7.91 1.19
N VAL A 149 0.91 8.98 0.62
CA VAL A 149 0.12 10.04 -0.03
C VAL A 149 -0.60 9.50 -1.26
N GLY A 150 0.11 8.82 -2.15
CA GLY A 150 -0.48 8.31 -3.39
C GLY A 150 -1.53 7.22 -3.15
N TRP A 151 -1.31 6.32 -2.21
CA TRP A 151 -2.34 5.36 -1.79
C TRP A 151 -3.53 6.06 -1.15
N GLY A 152 -3.30 7.08 -0.32
CA GLY A 152 -4.38 7.87 0.26
C GLY A 152 -5.27 8.53 -0.79
N ILE A 153 -4.68 9.10 -1.84
CA ILE A 153 -5.40 9.64 -2.98
C ILE A 153 -6.17 8.54 -3.72
N TYR A 154 -5.50 7.44 -4.08
CA TYR A 154 -6.15 6.33 -4.76
C TYR A 154 -7.35 5.80 -3.98
N PHE A 155 -7.17 5.47 -2.71
CA PHE A 155 -8.20 4.86 -1.88
C PHE A 155 -9.35 5.81 -1.53
N ALA A 156 -9.14 7.13 -1.58
CA ALA A 156 -10.22 8.11 -1.47
C ALA A 156 -11.08 8.15 -2.76
N PHE A 157 -10.44 8.22 -3.92
CA PHE A 157 -11.15 8.51 -5.17
C PHE A 157 -11.58 7.28 -5.96
N ILE A 158 -11.10 6.06 -5.64
CA ILE A 158 -11.50 4.83 -6.33
C ILE A 158 -12.99 4.51 -6.15
N ARG A 159 -13.63 5.06 -5.12
CA ARG A 159 -15.07 4.98 -4.93
C ARG A 159 -15.85 5.51 -6.15
N ILE A 160 -15.39 6.61 -6.75
CA ILE A 160 -16.08 7.26 -7.88
C ILE A 160 -16.27 6.28 -9.06
N PRO A 161 -15.23 5.68 -9.64
CA PRO A 161 -15.44 4.67 -10.67
C PRO A 161 -16.09 3.39 -10.13
N ALA A 162 -15.84 2.98 -8.87
CA ALA A 162 -16.41 1.75 -8.32
C ALA A 162 -17.94 1.80 -8.26
N GLU A 163 -18.54 2.94 -7.92
CA GLU A 163 -20.01 3.15 -7.92
C GLU A 163 -20.61 3.15 -9.33
N LYS A 164 -19.84 3.42 -10.37
CA LYS A 164 -20.33 3.57 -11.75
C LYS A 164 -20.10 2.34 -12.63
N ILE A 165 -18.97 1.64 -12.43
CA ILE A 165 -18.59 0.47 -13.24
C ILE A 165 -18.33 -0.79 -12.42
N GLY A 166 -18.66 -0.74 -11.11
CA GLY A 166 -18.47 -1.86 -10.18
C GLY A 166 -17.04 -2.01 -9.66
N TRP A 167 -16.91 -2.77 -8.57
CA TRP A 167 -15.66 -2.98 -7.84
C TRP A 167 -14.58 -3.64 -8.68
N PHE A 168 -14.94 -4.53 -9.61
CA PHE A 168 -13.99 -5.26 -10.43
C PHE A 168 -13.35 -4.36 -11.49
N TRP A 169 -14.17 -3.66 -12.29
CA TRP A 169 -13.69 -2.81 -13.37
C TRP A 169 -12.98 -1.54 -12.85
N SER A 170 -13.24 -1.14 -11.60
CA SER A 170 -12.46 -0.07 -10.97
C SER A 170 -11.04 -0.50 -10.58
N TYR A 171 -10.83 -1.78 -10.26
CA TYR A 171 -9.51 -2.34 -9.92
C TYR A 171 -8.71 -2.80 -11.15
N TYR A 172 -9.38 -3.49 -12.08
CA TYR A 172 -8.75 -4.26 -13.14
C TYR A 172 -7.76 -3.47 -14.01
N PRO A 173 -8.08 -2.21 -14.45
CA PRO A 173 -7.20 -1.42 -15.32
C PRO A 173 -5.85 -1.07 -14.69
N ALA A 174 -5.76 -0.96 -13.38
CA ALA A 174 -4.51 -0.65 -12.69
C ALA A 174 -3.40 -1.67 -12.98
N ASN A 175 -3.76 -2.93 -13.23
CA ASN A 175 -2.78 -3.98 -13.50
C ASN A 175 -2.07 -3.83 -14.86
N PHE A 176 -2.66 -3.10 -15.81
CA PHE A 176 -2.02 -2.80 -17.09
C PHE A 176 -0.85 -1.82 -16.97
N THR A 177 -0.75 -1.10 -15.87
CA THR A 177 0.34 -0.13 -15.64
C THR A 177 1.72 -0.78 -15.62
N ALA A 178 1.80 -2.09 -15.30
CA ALA A 178 3.04 -2.85 -15.37
C ALA A 178 3.65 -2.86 -16.79
N PHE A 179 2.82 -2.85 -17.83
CA PHE A 179 3.29 -2.84 -19.22
C PHE A 179 4.00 -1.53 -19.60
N LEU A 180 3.75 -0.44 -18.90
CA LEU A 180 4.44 0.83 -19.09
C LEU A 180 5.95 0.72 -18.77
N LEU A 181 6.37 -0.25 -17.97
CA LEU A 181 7.78 -0.45 -17.67
C LEU A 181 8.58 -0.98 -18.88
N ILE A 182 7.91 -1.61 -19.84
CA ILE A 182 8.54 -2.24 -21.01
C ILE A 182 9.13 -1.18 -21.97
N PRO A 183 8.37 -0.18 -22.47
CA PRO A 183 8.89 0.81 -23.40
C PRO A 183 9.98 1.69 -22.79
N PHE A 184 10.05 1.83 -21.45
CA PHE A 184 11.14 2.52 -20.77
C PHE A 184 12.39 1.65 -20.58
N GLY A 185 12.42 0.40 -21.09
CA GLY A 185 13.56 -0.50 -20.99
C GLY A 185 13.86 -0.97 -19.57
N LEU A 186 12.89 -0.86 -18.66
CA LEU A 186 13.05 -1.24 -17.26
C LEU A 186 12.93 -2.76 -17.06
N ILE A 187 12.29 -3.47 -18.00
CA ILE A 187 12.15 -4.92 -17.97
C ILE A 187 13.17 -5.54 -18.91
N LYS A 188 14.21 -6.12 -18.33
CA LYS A 188 15.27 -6.84 -19.05
C LYS A 188 15.02 -8.35 -19.07
N SER A 189 15.79 -9.08 -19.87
CA SER A 189 15.67 -10.55 -20.01
C SER A 189 15.80 -11.29 -18.67
N ASN A 190 16.63 -10.80 -17.75
CA ASN A 190 16.77 -11.38 -16.41
C ASN A 190 15.53 -11.21 -15.49
N ALA A 191 14.56 -10.39 -15.87
CA ALA A 191 13.27 -10.34 -15.16
C ALA A 191 12.56 -11.71 -15.20
N PHE A 192 12.79 -12.51 -16.25
CA PHE A 192 12.21 -13.84 -16.44
C PHE A 192 12.94 -14.94 -15.62
N ASP A 193 14.05 -14.61 -14.97
CA ASP A 193 14.73 -15.57 -14.10
C ASP A 193 13.92 -15.93 -12.84
N ILE A 194 12.79 -15.27 -12.61
CA ILE A 194 11.84 -15.64 -11.56
C ILE A 194 11.37 -17.08 -11.71
N PHE A 195 11.19 -17.56 -12.95
CA PHE A 195 10.76 -18.93 -13.25
C PHE A 195 11.85 -19.97 -12.93
N LYS A 196 13.11 -19.55 -12.86
CA LYS A 196 14.24 -20.38 -12.45
C LYS A 196 14.45 -20.39 -10.91
N LYS A 197 13.65 -19.60 -10.17
CA LYS A 197 13.75 -19.41 -8.71
C LYS A 197 12.44 -19.81 -8.04
N PRO A 198 12.14 -21.11 -7.83
CA PRO A 198 10.84 -21.60 -7.38
C PRO A 198 10.32 -20.90 -6.13
N GLN A 199 11.18 -20.67 -5.14
CA GLN A 199 10.80 -20.00 -3.91
C GLN A 199 10.36 -18.54 -4.15
N THR A 200 11.08 -17.79 -5.00
CA THR A 200 10.73 -16.40 -5.33
C THR A 200 9.43 -16.36 -6.13
N PHE A 201 9.26 -17.29 -7.07
CA PHE A 201 8.02 -17.45 -7.82
C PHE A 201 6.82 -17.68 -6.87
N THR A 202 6.95 -18.67 -5.96
CA THR A 202 5.90 -18.97 -4.97
C THR A 202 5.58 -17.74 -4.10
N HIS A 203 6.61 -17.03 -3.60
CA HIS A 203 6.39 -15.82 -2.81
C HIS A 203 5.65 -14.74 -3.61
N THR A 204 5.97 -14.56 -4.91
CA THR A 204 5.29 -13.59 -5.76
C THR A 204 3.83 -13.98 -6.00
N VAL A 205 3.54 -15.25 -6.24
CA VAL A 205 2.16 -15.74 -6.43
C VAL A 205 1.36 -15.59 -5.14
N LEU A 206 1.90 -15.99 -3.99
CA LEU A 206 1.23 -15.84 -2.69
C LEU A 206 0.96 -14.36 -2.38
N PHE A 207 1.96 -13.49 -2.63
CA PHE A 207 1.81 -12.05 -2.46
C PHE A 207 0.66 -11.53 -3.32
N MET A 208 0.67 -11.86 -4.62
CA MET A 208 -0.37 -11.45 -5.57
C MET A 208 -1.77 -11.88 -5.11
N ILE A 209 -1.97 -13.17 -4.79
CA ILE A 209 -3.27 -13.68 -4.36
C ILE A 209 -3.79 -12.92 -3.13
N LEU A 210 -2.94 -12.78 -2.11
CA LEU A 210 -3.31 -12.12 -0.86
C LEU A 210 -3.65 -10.64 -1.06
N VAL A 211 -2.84 -9.92 -1.84
CA VAL A 211 -3.07 -8.49 -2.11
C VAL A 211 -4.29 -8.29 -3.00
N THR A 212 -4.46 -9.09 -4.05
CA THR A 212 -5.62 -8.99 -4.96
C THR A 212 -6.93 -9.25 -4.22
N ILE A 213 -7.01 -10.31 -3.42
CA ILE A 213 -8.21 -10.60 -2.63
C ILE A 213 -8.49 -9.48 -1.62
N ALA A 214 -7.46 -8.95 -0.96
CA ALA A 214 -7.63 -7.85 -0.01
C ALA A 214 -8.11 -6.57 -0.71
N THR A 215 -7.61 -6.27 -1.91
CA THR A 215 -8.04 -5.10 -2.68
C THR A 215 -9.47 -5.28 -3.21
N PHE A 216 -9.84 -6.49 -3.62
CA PHE A 216 -11.25 -6.80 -3.95
C PHE A 216 -12.16 -6.57 -2.74
N ALA A 217 -11.78 -7.07 -1.58
CA ALA A 217 -12.55 -6.85 -0.35
C ALA A 217 -12.68 -5.37 0.00
N TYR A 218 -11.62 -4.57 -0.21
CA TYR A 218 -11.68 -3.12 -0.04
C TYR A 218 -12.68 -2.47 -1.01
N ASN A 219 -12.57 -2.78 -2.31
CA ASN A 219 -13.45 -2.19 -3.32
C ASN A 219 -14.93 -2.59 -3.15
N VAL A 220 -15.18 -3.81 -2.68
CA VAL A 220 -16.54 -4.22 -2.28
C VAL A 220 -16.97 -3.44 -1.03
N GLY A 221 -16.10 -3.29 -0.06
CA GLY A 221 -16.38 -2.58 1.19
C GLY A 221 -16.84 -1.14 0.97
N ILE A 222 -16.15 -0.37 0.11
CA ILE A 222 -16.50 1.02 -0.19
C ILE A 222 -17.80 1.20 -0.98
N LEU A 223 -18.34 0.12 -1.56
CA LEU A 223 -19.67 0.14 -2.20
C LEU A 223 -20.81 -0.06 -1.19
N HIS A 224 -20.50 -0.58 0.00
CA HIS A 224 -21.48 -0.89 1.04
C HIS A 224 -21.30 -0.07 2.32
N GLY A 225 -20.26 0.75 2.41
CA GLY A 225 -19.96 1.59 3.58
C GLY A 225 -19.19 2.84 3.23
N ASP A 226 -19.09 3.76 4.19
CA ASP A 226 -18.34 5.00 4.04
C ASP A 226 -16.85 4.73 3.91
N THR A 227 -16.20 5.47 3.02
CA THR A 227 -14.75 5.34 2.80
C THR A 227 -13.96 5.68 4.06
N SER A 228 -14.46 6.63 4.88
CA SER A 228 -13.88 7.01 6.17
C SER A 228 -13.92 5.90 7.22
N ILE A 229 -14.76 4.86 7.03
CA ILE A 229 -14.82 3.66 7.87
C ILE A 229 -14.00 2.53 7.27
N VAL A 230 -14.17 2.27 5.97
CA VAL A 230 -13.53 1.13 5.30
C VAL A 230 -12.01 1.32 5.19
N ALA A 231 -11.54 2.55 4.89
CA ALA A 231 -10.12 2.81 4.72
C ALA A 231 -9.30 2.61 6.02
N PRO A 232 -9.74 3.07 7.22
CA PRO A 232 -9.05 2.77 8.46
C PRO A 232 -9.02 1.27 8.80
N ILE A 233 -10.12 0.55 8.62
CA ILE A 233 -10.17 -0.91 8.84
C ILE A 233 -9.15 -1.61 7.94
N ALA A 234 -9.13 -1.25 6.67
CA ALA A 234 -8.14 -1.75 5.73
C ALA A 234 -6.73 -1.30 6.10
N GLY A 235 -6.56 -0.01 6.47
CA GLY A 235 -5.30 0.60 6.91
C GLY A 235 -4.74 0.05 8.23
N SER A 236 -5.47 -0.80 8.96
CA SER A 236 -4.95 -1.49 10.16
C SER A 236 -4.00 -2.65 9.84
N TYR A 237 -3.84 -3.04 8.57
CA TYR A 237 -2.99 -4.15 8.15
C TYR A 237 -1.51 -4.06 8.63
N PRO A 238 -0.91 -2.86 8.85
CA PRO A 238 0.46 -2.77 9.34
C PRO A 238 0.67 -3.37 10.72
N VAL A 239 -0.39 -3.46 11.55
CA VAL A 239 -0.31 -4.14 12.85
C VAL A 239 0.17 -5.58 12.67
N LEU A 240 -0.46 -6.30 11.74
CA LEU A 240 -0.09 -7.68 11.42
C LEU A 240 1.26 -7.73 10.69
N PHE A 241 1.47 -6.82 9.72
CA PHE A 241 2.72 -6.79 8.96
C PHE A 241 3.95 -6.54 9.84
N VAL A 242 3.91 -5.54 10.73
CA VAL A 242 5.04 -5.23 11.64
C VAL A 242 5.34 -6.39 12.57
N PHE A 243 4.30 -7.04 13.10
CA PHE A 243 4.49 -8.23 13.93
C PHE A 243 5.21 -9.35 13.17
N LEU A 244 4.74 -9.66 11.97
CA LEU A 244 5.34 -10.68 11.11
C LEU A 244 6.74 -10.29 10.60
N ALA A 245 6.93 -9.03 10.18
CA ALA A 245 8.21 -8.53 9.68
C ALA A 245 9.30 -8.64 10.75
N ARG A 246 8.97 -8.34 12.00
CA ARG A 246 9.90 -8.47 13.12
C ARG A 246 10.36 -9.90 13.34
N ILE A 247 9.45 -10.86 13.21
CA ILE A 247 9.78 -12.30 13.35
C ILE A 247 10.59 -12.78 12.13
N VAL A 248 10.12 -12.48 10.93
CA VAL A 248 10.64 -13.02 9.67
C VAL A 248 11.98 -12.39 9.28
N PHE A 249 12.10 -11.07 9.43
CA PHE A 249 13.29 -10.31 9.01
C PHE A 249 14.26 -10.03 10.17
N LYS A 250 13.89 -10.36 11.42
CA LYS A 250 14.70 -10.11 12.63
C LYS A 250 15.13 -8.64 12.74
N GLU A 251 14.25 -7.71 12.38
CA GLU A 251 14.58 -6.28 12.35
C GLU A 251 14.79 -5.71 13.74
N THR A 252 15.87 -4.95 13.91
CA THR A 252 16.17 -4.22 15.14
C THR A 252 15.60 -2.82 15.06
N LEU A 253 14.81 -2.46 16.05
CA LEU A 253 14.21 -1.13 16.20
C LEU A 253 14.72 -0.51 17.49
N ASN A 254 15.10 0.76 17.45
CA ASN A 254 15.42 1.51 18.67
C ASN A 254 14.12 1.83 19.46
N ASN A 255 14.26 2.25 20.71
CA ASN A 255 13.10 2.47 21.59
C ASN A 255 12.13 3.55 21.07
N ARG A 256 12.63 4.62 20.44
CA ARG A 256 11.78 5.66 19.84
C ARG A 256 11.00 5.11 18.64
N GLN A 257 11.65 4.34 17.78
CA GLN A 257 10.99 3.68 16.67
C GLN A 257 9.90 2.71 17.13
N ARG A 258 10.18 1.94 18.20
CA ARG A 258 9.17 1.05 18.81
C ARG A 258 7.98 1.83 19.35
N LEU A 259 8.22 2.91 20.08
CA LEU A 259 7.16 3.77 20.60
C LEU A 259 6.36 4.44 19.48
N GLY A 260 7.04 4.94 18.44
CA GLY A 260 6.40 5.56 17.29
C GLY A 260 5.52 4.58 16.52
N ILE A 261 6.03 3.38 16.22
CA ILE A 261 5.27 2.30 15.57
C ILE A 261 4.06 1.94 16.45
N PHE A 262 4.25 1.74 17.76
CA PHE A 262 3.18 1.38 18.67
C PHE A 262 2.10 2.48 18.72
N ALA A 263 2.49 3.75 18.81
CA ALA A 263 1.56 4.87 18.77
C ALA A 263 0.78 4.91 17.43
N ALA A 264 1.46 4.76 16.30
CA ALA A 264 0.81 4.71 14.99
C ALA A 264 -0.20 3.55 14.89
N LEU A 265 0.17 2.36 15.36
CA LEU A 265 -0.71 1.20 15.34
C LEU A 265 -1.96 1.39 16.23
N ILE A 266 -1.79 1.95 17.44
CA ILE A 266 -2.94 2.31 18.30
C ILE A 266 -3.81 3.35 17.59
N GLY A 267 -3.20 4.38 17.00
CA GLY A 267 -3.92 5.41 16.28
C GLY A 267 -4.75 4.82 15.11
N ILE A 268 -4.18 3.90 14.32
CA ILE A 268 -4.89 3.20 13.25
C ILE A 268 -6.10 2.42 13.82
N VAL A 269 -5.95 1.74 14.95
CA VAL A 269 -7.06 1.03 15.61
C VAL A 269 -8.14 2.00 16.05
N LEU A 270 -7.80 3.13 16.69
CA LEU A 270 -8.77 4.15 17.10
C LEU A 270 -9.53 4.74 15.91
N VAL A 271 -8.85 5.00 14.80
CA VAL A 271 -9.50 5.46 13.56
C VAL A 271 -10.46 4.41 13.01
N SER A 272 -10.16 3.11 13.20
CA SER A 272 -11.00 2.01 12.73
C SER A 272 -12.24 1.75 13.60
N THR A 273 -12.24 2.19 14.86
CA THR A 273 -13.30 1.89 15.84
C THR A 273 -14.22 3.06 16.16
N GLY A 274 -13.85 4.27 15.76
CA GLY A 274 -14.62 5.51 15.96
C GLY A 274 -15.46 5.88 14.78
#